data_b392caae9de016f848b45c5835264c1b
#
_entry.id   b392caae9de016f848b45c5835264c1b
#
_cell.length_a   1.000
_cell.length_b   1.000
_cell.length_c   1.000
_cell.angle_alpha   90.00
_cell.angle_beta   90.00
_cell.angle_gamma   90.00
#
_symmetry.space_group_name_H-M   'P 1'
#
loop_
_entity.id
_entity.type
_entity.pdbx_description
1 polymer ?
#
loop_
_entity_poly.entity_id
_entity_poly.type
_entity_poly.pdbx_seq_one_letter_code
_entity_poly.pdbx_strand_id
1 'polypeptide(L)'
;GLAGANRAASYGAKCAVIEQARLGGTCVNVGCVPKKVMWFAAATADTLQSAQNYGFDISINGFNWNELKHKRDAYIERLNGIYANNLNKNKVEHIQGSASFIDAHTIEMAGKRYTAERFLIATGGQPSIPNIPGAQFGISSDGFFELEQQPKKVAVIGAGFIAVELAGVFQALGTQVSLIVRGDHALRQFD
;
A
#
# COMPACT_ATOMS: atom_id res chain seq x y z
N GLY A 1 -3.48 -6.73 12.62
CA GLY A 1 -2.57 -6.74 13.77
C GLY A 1 -2.78 -5.54 14.67
N LEU A 2 -2.46 -4.32 14.25
CA LEU A 2 -2.47 -3.12 15.09
C LEU A 2 -3.83 -2.84 15.77
N ALA A 3 -4.93 -2.89 15.01
CA ALA A 3 -6.26 -2.66 15.55
C ALA A 3 -6.63 -3.72 16.61
N GLY A 4 -6.29 -4.99 16.35
CA GLY A 4 -6.51 -6.08 17.30
C GLY A 4 -5.74 -5.89 18.60
N ALA A 5 -4.44 -5.57 18.50
CA ALA A 5 -3.59 -5.35 19.67
C ALA A 5 -4.06 -4.15 20.52
N ASN A 6 -4.36 -3.01 19.89
CA ASN A 6 -4.89 -1.84 20.59
C ASN A 6 -6.25 -2.14 21.27
N ARG A 7 -7.10 -2.91 20.59
CA ARG A 7 -8.41 -3.30 21.14
C ARG A 7 -8.26 -4.24 22.32
N ALA A 8 -7.41 -5.26 22.22
CA ALA A 8 -7.15 -6.18 23.33
C ALA A 8 -6.57 -5.43 24.55
N ALA A 9 -5.60 -4.54 24.32
CA ALA A 9 -5.03 -3.71 25.37
C ALA A 9 -6.08 -2.81 26.05
N SER A 10 -7.06 -2.28 25.31
CA SER A 10 -8.14 -1.48 25.89
C SER A 10 -9.06 -2.26 26.82
N TYR A 11 -9.05 -3.60 26.73
CA TYR A 11 -9.73 -4.51 27.68
C TYR A 11 -8.81 -5.03 28.78
N GLY A 12 -7.60 -4.45 28.93
CA GLY A 12 -6.66 -4.79 29.99
C GLY A 12 -5.69 -5.93 29.67
N ALA A 13 -5.69 -6.45 28.44
CA ALA A 13 -4.73 -7.49 28.06
C ALA A 13 -3.32 -6.89 27.90
N LYS A 14 -2.29 -7.61 28.39
CA LYS A 14 -0.89 -7.31 28.11
C LYS A 14 -0.57 -7.80 26.70
N CYS A 15 -0.26 -6.88 25.78
CA CYS A 15 -0.09 -7.19 24.37
C CYS A 15 1.27 -6.75 23.86
N ALA A 16 1.78 -7.51 22.87
CA ALA A 16 2.89 -7.10 22.02
C ALA A 16 2.52 -7.24 20.52
N VAL A 17 3.11 -6.41 19.67
CA VAL A 17 3.02 -6.51 18.22
C VAL A 17 4.43 -6.78 17.69
N ILE A 18 4.59 -7.84 16.92
CA ILE A 18 5.81 -8.12 16.18
C ILE A 18 5.58 -7.71 14.74
N GLU A 19 6.42 -6.83 14.22
CA GLU A 19 6.34 -6.31 12.85
C GLU A 19 7.76 -6.22 12.25
N GLN A 20 7.95 -6.83 11.10
CA GLN A 20 9.27 -6.82 10.43
C GLN A 20 9.52 -5.57 9.59
N ALA A 21 8.44 -4.86 9.20
CA ALA A 21 8.50 -3.69 8.33
C ALA A 21 7.94 -2.44 9.02
N ARG A 22 7.37 -1.54 8.27
CA ARG A 22 6.73 -0.32 8.78
C ARG A 22 5.37 -0.63 9.40
N LEU A 23 5.06 0.00 10.54
CA LEU A 23 3.74 -0.08 11.15
C LEU A 23 2.64 0.40 10.20
N GLY A 24 1.48 -0.27 10.21
CA GLY A 24 0.36 0.06 9.34
C GLY A 24 0.07 -1.00 8.27
N GLY A 25 1.04 -1.87 7.98
CA GLY A 25 0.90 -2.95 6.99
C GLY A 25 0.70 -2.43 5.57
N THR A 26 0.26 -3.31 4.68
CA THR A 26 0.04 -3.02 3.25
C THR A 26 -0.85 -1.80 3.03
N CYS A 27 -1.99 -1.72 3.69
CA CYS A 27 -2.96 -0.64 3.46
C CYS A 27 -2.36 0.76 3.63
N VAL A 28 -1.57 0.97 4.69
CA VAL A 28 -0.99 2.28 5.01
C VAL A 28 0.24 2.56 4.16
N ASN A 29 1.08 1.56 3.93
CA ASN A 29 2.42 1.79 3.35
C ASN A 29 2.47 1.65 1.82
N VAL A 30 1.79 0.65 1.25
CA VAL A 30 1.85 0.30 -0.18
C VAL A 30 0.49 -0.15 -0.73
N GLY A 31 -0.61 0.41 -0.20
CA GLY A 31 -1.96 0.01 -0.58
C GLY A 31 -2.96 1.16 -0.57
N CYS A 32 -4.01 1.03 0.25
CA CYS A 32 -5.17 1.92 0.26
C CYS A 32 -4.80 3.41 0.38
N VAL A 33 -3.91 3.74 1.30
CA VAL A 33 -3.57 5.14 1.61
C VAL A 33 -2.78 5.78 0.48
N PRO A 34 -1.59 5.27 0.08
CA PRO A 34 -0.84 5.87 -1.01
C PRO A 34 -1.61 5.81 -2.34
N LYS A 35 -2.37 4.74 -2.61
CA LYS A 35 -3.21 4.64 -3.79
C LYS A 35 -4.24 5.76 -3.85
N LYS A 36 -4.89 6.04 -2.72
CA LYS A 36 -5.91 7.10 -2.67
C LYS A 36 -5.33 8.48 -2.93
N VAL A 37 -4.12 8.76 -2.42
CA VAL A 37 -3.40 10.02 -2.72
C VAL A 37 -3.11 10.13 -4.22
N MET A 38 -2.60 9.06 -4.84
CA MET A 38 -2.32 9.02 -6.28
C MET A 38 -3.60 9.15 -7.11
N TRP A 39 -4.68 8.50 -6.67
CA TRP A 39 -5.98 8.58 -7.33
C TRP A 39 -6.55 10.01 -7.29
N PHE A 40 -6.44 10.72 -6.17
CA PHE A 40 -6.88 12.12 -6.11
C PHE A 40 -6.05 13.03 -7.02
N ALA A 41 -4.75 12.79 -7.17
CA ALA A 41 -3.94 13.51 -8.14
C ALA A 41 -4.41 13.24 -9.58
N ALA A 42 -4.74 11.99 -9.91
CA ALA A 42 -5.30 11.60 -11.20
C ALA A 42 -6.66 12.29 -11.46
N ALA A 43 -7.57 12.24 -10.49
CA ALA A 43 -8.88 12.90 -10.59
C ALA A 43 -8.75 14.43 -10.72
N THR A 44 -7.74 15.01 -10.08
CA THR A 44 -7.44 16.45 -10.24
C THR A 44 -6.96 16.75 -11.65
N ALA A 45 -6.09 15.91 -12.23
CA ALA A 45 -5.63 16.08 -13.60
C ALA A 45 -6.80 16.03 -14.61
N ASP A 46 -7.70 15.06 -14.47
CA ASP A 46 -8.90 14.93 -15.30
C ASP A 46 -9.82 16.16 -15.16
N THR A 47 -10.03 16.64 -13.92
CA THR A 47 -10.81 17.84 -13.66
C THR A 47 -10.22 19.06 -14.33
N LEU A 48 -8.91 19.27 -14.24
CA LEU A 48 -8.22 20.38 -14.86
C LEU A 48 -8.30 20.32 -16.41
N GLN A 49 -8.16 19.12 -16.99
CA GLN A 49 -8.31 18.95 -18.44
C GLN A 49 -9.72 19.27 -18.93
N SER A 50 -10.74 18.95 -18.16
CA SER A 50 -12.14 19.19 -18.52
C SER A 50 -12.64 20.60 -18.18
N ALA A 51 -11.92 21.36 -17.36
CA ALA A 51 -12.38 22.64 -16.82
C ALA A 51 -12.71 23.69 -17.90
N GLN A 52 -11.99 23.70 -19.02
CA GLN A 52 -12.27 24.60 -20.14
C GLN A 52 -13.67 24.38 -20.74
N ASN A 53 -14.21 23.17 -20.70
CA ASN A 53 -15.56 22.86 -21.16
C ASN A 53 -16.66 23.53 -20.31
N TYR A 54 -16.29 23.99 -19.12
CA TYR A 54 -17.15 24.68 -18.16
C TYR A 54 -16.85 26.19 -18.09
N GLY A 55 -16.09 26.72 -19.04
CA GLY A 55 -15.80 28.16 -19.14
C GLY A 55 -14.64 28.67 -18.28
N PHE A 56 -13.85 27.76 -17.66
CA PHE A 56 -12.65 28.17 -16.94
C PHE A 56 -11.49 28.41 -17.92
N ASP A 57 -10.85 29.56 -17.84
CA ASP A 57 -9.61 29.86 -18.56
C ASP A 57 -8.42 29.48 -17.68
N ILE A 58 -7.86 28.31 -17.92
CA ILE A 58 -6.75 27.77 -17.13
C ILE A 58 -5.59 27.32 -18.05
N SER A 59 -4.38 27.45 -17.54
CA SER A 59 -3.16 26.91 -18.16
C SER A 59 -2.49 25.93 -17.20
N ILE A 60 -2.24 24.70 -17.67
CA ILE A 60 -1.54 23.67 -16.91
C ILE A 60 -0.09 23.63 -17.42
N ASN A 61 0.85 24.10 -16.60
CA ASN A 61 2.26 24.19 -16.97
C ASN A 61 3.01 22.87 -16.83
N GLY A 62 2.41 21.85 -16.19
CA GLY A 62 2.98 20.51 -16.04
C GLY A 62 2.54 19.82 -14.76
N PHE A 63 3.04 18.59 -14.62
CA PHE A 63 2.85 17.74 -13.45
C PHE A 63 4.22 17.22 -12.98
N ASN A 64 4.45 17.21 -11.66
CA ASN A 64 5.69 16.72 -11.07
C ASN A 64 5.41 15.49 -10.22
N TRP A 65 5.72 14.31 -10.78
CA TRP A 65 5.58 13.01 -10.11
C TRP A 65 6.37 12.91 -8.81
N ASN A 66 7.62 13.37 -8.84
CA ASN A 66 8.52 13.28 -7.68
C ASN A 66 8.01 14.12 -6.51
N GLU A 67 7.50 15.33 -6.78
CA GLU A 67 6.87 16.16 -5.75
C GLU A 67 5.64 15.51 -5.13
N LEU A 68 4.76 14.92 -5.95
CA LEU A 68 3.61 14.14 -5.47
C LEU A 68 4.06 12.97 -4.60
N LYS A 69 5.07 12.22 -5.07
CA LYS A 69 5.65 11.09 -4.32
C LYS A 69 6.15 11.55 -2.95
N HIS A 70 6.94 12.58 -2.89
CA HIS A 70 7.47 13.10 -1.62
C HIS A 70 6.36 13.51 -0.64
N LYS A 71 5.35 14.22 -1.10
CA LYS A 71 4.20 14.62 -0.26
C LYS A 71 3.42 13.40 0.23
N ARG A 72 3.20 12.41 -0.63
CA ARG A 72 2.56 11.14 -0.28
C ARG A 72 3.36 10.38 0.78
N ASP A 73 4.66 10.25 0.58
CA ASP A 73 5.56 9.49 1.46
C ASP A 73 5.66 10.15 2.84
N ALA A 74 5.77 11.48 2.90
CA ALA A 74 5.73 12.23 4.15
C ALA A 74 4.39 12.04 4.90
N TYR A 75 3.27 11.96 4.17
CA TYR A 75 1.98 11.65 4.78
C TYR A 75 1.95 10.24 5.38
N ILE A 76 2.50 9.24 4.68
CA ILE A 76 2.59 7.85 5.18
C ILE A 76 3.49 7.79 6.42
N GLU A 77 4.64 8.45 6.41
CA GLU A 77 5.55 8.50 7.55
C GLU A 77 4.86 9.10 8.79
N ARG A 78 4.10 10.18 8.59
CA ARG A 78 3.27 10.75 9.67
C ARG A 78 2.28 9.73 10.23
N LEU A 79 1.64 8.93 9.39
CA LEU A 79 0.73 7.87 9.83
C LEU A 79 1.45 6.76 10.59
N ASN A 80 2.64 6.35 10.14
CA ASN A 80 3.45 5.37 10.88
C ASN A 80 3.75 5.87 12.30
N GLY A 81 4.12 7.16 12.45
CA GLY A 81 4.31 7.80 13.75
C GLY A 81 3.05 7.81 14.62
N ILE A 82 1.88 8.06 14.04
CA ILE A 82 0.60 8.00 14.75
C ILE A 82 0.33 6.57 15.26
N TYR A 83 0.58 5.54 14.44
CA TYR A 83 0.42 4.15 14.88
C TYR A 83 1.38 3.77 16.00
N ALA A 84 2.65 4.19 15.93
CA ALA A 84 3.61 3.98 17.00
C ALA A 84 3.15 4.65 18.31
N ASN A 85 2.71 5.90 18.23
CA ASN A 85 2.19 6.63 19.38
C ASN A 85 0.94 5.97 20.00
N ASN A 86 0.04 5.42 19.18
CA ASN A 86 -1.13 4.72 19.64
C ASN A 86 -0.77 3.41 20.38
N LEU A 87 0.22 2.66 19.89
CA LEU A 87 0.73 1.48 20.59
C LEU A 87 1.30 1.88 21.97
N ASN A 88 2.15 2.90 22.01
CA ASN A 88 2.76 3.41 23.22
C ASN A 88 1.70 3.89 24.24
N LYS A 89 0.71 4.66 23.79
CA LYS A 89 -0.40 5.15 24.61
C LYS A 89 -1.18 4.01 25.26
N ASN A 90 -1.39 2.93 24.51
CA ASN A 90 -2.12 1.74 24.97
C ASN A 90 -1.20 0.71 25.66
N LYS A 91 0.07 1.05 25.90
CA LYS A 91 1.07 0.16 26.53
C LYS A 91 1.23 -1.17 25.78
N VAL A 92 1.07 -1.16 24.46
CA VAL A 92 1.35 -2.31 23.60
C VAL A 92 2.83 -2.26 23.21
N GLU A 93 3.58 -3.30 23.53
CA GLU A 93 4.98 -3.41 23.17
C GLU A 93 5.11 -3.61 21.64
N HIS A 94 5.94 -2.80 20.98
CA HIS A 94 6.30 -3.00 19.57
C HIS A 94 7.69 -3.62 19.49
N ILE A 95 7.77 -4.79 18.86
CA ILE A 95 9.01 -5.55 18.69
C ILE A 95 9.29 -5.65 17.19
N GLN A 96 10.40 -5.05 16.78
CA GLN A 96 10.82 -5.06 15.38
C GLN A 96 11.42 -6.41 15.00
N GLY A 97 10.87 -7.11 14.01
CA GLY A 97 11.41 -8.36 13.50
C GLY A 97 10.37 -9.33 12.97
N SER A 98 10.84 -10.50 12.56
CA SER A 98 10.03 -11.62 12.08
C SER A 98 10.14 -12.78 13.06
N ALA A 99 9.02 -13.34 13.48
CA ALA A 99 8.95 -14.44 14.43
C ALA A 99 8.44 -15.72 13.77
N SER A 100 8.89 -16.85 14.31
CA SER A 100 8.41 -18.18 13.95
C SER A 100 7.87 -18.91 15.15
N PHE A 101 6.83 -19.73 14.99
CA PHE A 101 6.30 -20.56 16.06
C PHE A 101 7.26 -21.71 16.36
N ILE A 102 7.51 -21.92 17.66
CA ILE A 102 8.19 -23.12 18.19
C ILE A 102 7.13 -24.15 18.63
N ASP A 103 6.08 -23.68 19.28
CA ASP A 103 4.92 -24.44 19.68
C ASP A 103 3.66 -23.54 19.74
N ALA A 104 2.53 -24.06 20.22
CA ALA A 104 1.26 -23.33 20.26
C ALA A 104 1.29 -22.07 21.15
N HIS A 105 2.24 -21.97 22.06
CA HIS A 105 2.33 -20.88 23.05
C HIS A 105 3.67 -20.15 23.04
N THR A 106 4.59 -20.54 22.13
CA THR A 106 5.95 -19.99 22.06
C THR A 106 6.32 -19.61 20.64
N ILE A 107 6.79 -18.38 20.48
CA ILE A 107 7.43 -17.90 19.24
C ILE A 107 8.89 -17.56 19.51
N GLU A 108 9.70 -17.66 18.48
CA GLU A 108 11.11 -17.26 18.51
C GLU A 108 11.38 -16.18 17.46
N MET A 109 12.20 -15.21 17.85
CA MET A 109 12.68 -14.15 16.99
C MET A 109 14.10 -13.79 17.39
N ALA A 110 15.05 -13.87 16.44
CA ALA A 110 16.47 -13.55 16.65
C ALA A 110 17.08 -14.26 17.88
N GLY A 111 16.75 -15.53 18.09
CA GLY A 111 17.23 -16.36 19.21
C GLY A 111 16.56 -16.06 20.57
N LYS A 112 15.63 -15.10 20.61
CA LYS A 112 14.86 -14.79 21.82
C LYS A 112 13.46 -15.40 21.74
N ARG A 113 13.01 -16.05 22.82
CA ARG A 113 11.68 -16.65 22.92
C ARG A 113 10.70 -15.77 23.64
N TYR A 114 9.46 -15.76 23.16
CA TYR A 114 8.34 -15.05 23.71
C TYR A 114 7.17 -16.01 23.88
N THR A 115 6.49 -15.96 25.00
CA THR A 115 5.35 -16.83 25.31
C THR A 115 4.08 -16.02 25.48
N ALA A 116 2.95 -16.57 25.03
CA ALA A 116 1.64 -15.99 25.25
C ALA A 116 0.56 -17.08 25.31
N GLU A 117 -0.53 -16.82 26.00
CA GLU A 117 -1.69 -17.70 25.97
C GLU A 117 -2.38 -17.73 24.62
N ARG A 118 -2.34 -16.60 23.89
CA ARG A 118 -3.04 -16.43 22.61
C ARG A 118 -2.19 -15.63 21.64
N PHE A 119 -2.24 -16.04 20.37
CA PHE A 119 -1.61 -15.35 19.26
C PHE A 119 -2.67 -14.95 18.22
N LEU A 120 -2.55 -13.72 17.74
CA LEU A 120 -3.26 -13.25 16.55
C LEU A 120 -2.30 -13.22 15.36
N ILE A 121 -2.47 -14.15 14.42
CA ILE A 121 -1.70 -14.19 13.18
C ILE A 121 -2.32 -13.17 12.20
N ALA A 122 -1.60 -12.09 11.95
CA ALA A 122 -2.05 -11.00 11.10
C ALA A 122 -0.90 -10.53 10.16
N THR A 123 -0.25 -11.50 9.53
CA THR A 123 0.97 -11.33 8.73
C THR A 123 0.74 -10.65 7.38
N GLY A 124 -0.52 -10.45 6.97
CA GLY A 124 -0.88 -9.83 5.71
C GLY A 124 -0.68 -10.74 4.50
N GLY A 125 -0.53 -10.14 3.33
CA GLY A 125 -0.30 -10.82 2.06
C GLY A 125 0.80 -10.14 1.26
N GLN A 126 1.20 -10.78 0.18
CA GLN A 126 2.17 -10.26 -0.79
C GLN A 126 1.55 -10.26 -2.18
N PRO A 127 1.95 -9.32 -3.07
CA PRO A 127 1.56 -9.38 -4.47
C PRO A 127 2.01 -10.69 -5.12
N SER A 128 1.11 -11.32 -5.88
CA SER A 128 1.44 -12.52 -6.64
C SER A 128 2.07 -12.13 -7.97
N ILE A 129 3.27 -12.63 -8.23
CA ILE A 129 3.95 -12.45 -9.51
C ILE A 129 3.61 -13.64 -10.39
N PRO A 130 3.12 -13.43 -11.62
CA PRO A 130 2.79 -14.52 -12.53
C PRO A 130 4.07 -15.27 -12.96
N ASN A 131 3.97 -16.60 -13.06
CA ASN A 131 5.07 -17.44 -13.56
C ASN A 131 5.08 -17.42 -15.09
N ILE A 132 5.62 -16.36 -15.67
CA ILE A 132 5.79 -16.18 -17.12
C ILE A 132 7.22 -15.73 -17.44
N PRO A 133 7.75 -16.05 -18.61
CA PRO A 133 9.06 -15.56 -19.05
C PRO A 133 9.10 -14.01 -19.02
N GLY A 134 10.14 -13.45 -18.40
CA GLY A 134 10.32 -12.00 -18.28
C GLY A 134 9.67 -11.37 -17.04
N ALA A 135 8.94 -12.11 -16.19
CA ALA A 135 8.30 -11.57 -14.99
C ALA A 135 9.29 -10.88 -14.03
N GLN A 136 10.55 -11.32 -14.02
CA GLN A 136 11.62 -10.73 -13.20
C GLN A 136 12.00 -9.30 -13.59
N PHE A 137 11.61 -8.82 -14.77
CA PHE A 137 11.84 -7.45 -15.23
C PHE A 137 10.68 -6.50 -14.85
N GLY A 138 9.57 -7.07 -14.38
CA GLY A 138 8.42 -6.30 -13.93
C GLY A 138 8.54 -5.89 -12.46
N ILE A 139 7.68 -4.97 -12.07
CA ILE A 139 7.48 -4.58 -10.66
C ILE A 139 6.07 -4.97 -10.22
N SER A 140 5.89 -5.20 -8.94
CA SER A 140 4.57 -5.42 -8.36
C SER A 140 3.83 -4.10 -8.09
N SER A 141 2.60 -4.20 -7.57
CA SER A 141 1.86 -3.03 -7.06
C SER A 141 2.62 -2.26 -5.97
N ASP A 142 3.42 -2.95 -5.17
CA ASP A 142 4.26 -2.30 -4.15
C ASP A 142 5.35 -1.47 -4.82
N GLY A 143 5.99 -2.01 -5.86
CA GLY A 143 6.99 -1.32 -6.67
C GLY A 143 6.45 -0.08 -7.39
N PHE A 144 5.15 -0.02 -7.71
CA PHE A 144 4.52 1.20 -8.22
C PHE A 144 4.74 2.40 -7.27
N PHE A 145 4.59 2.18 -5.98
CA PHE A 145 4.75 3.25 -4.98
C PHE A 145 6.20 3.65 -4.77
N GLU A 146 7.17 2.83 -5.18
CA GLU A 146 8.59 3.12 -5.08
C GLU A 146 9.15 3.86 -6.32
N LEU A 147 8.37 4.00 -7.39
CA LEU A 147 8.80 4.69 -8.60
C LEU A 147 9.19 6.15 -8.32
N GLU A 148 10.46 6.47 -8.51
CA GLU A 148 11.01 7.83 -8.36
C GLU A 148 10.61 8.74 -9.52
N GLN A 149 10.41 8.16 -10.70
CA GLN A 149 10.05 8.89 -11.91
C GLN A 149 8.82 8.27 -12.56
N GLN A 150 7.99 9.13 -13.13
CA GLN A 150 6.86 8.68 -13.93
C GLN A 150 7.34 8.00 -15.21
N PRO A 151 6.95 6.75 -15.49
CA PRO A 151 7.29 6.11 -16.74
C PRO A 151 6.52 6.75 -17.90
N LYS A 152 7.18 6.93 -19.05
CA LYS A 152 6.50 7.44 -20.26
C LYS A 152 5.52 6.41 -20.84
N LYS A 153 5.84 5.12 -20.69
CA LYS A 153 5.00 4.00 -21.13
C LYS A 153 5.02 2.90 -20.09
N VAL A 154 3.89 2.25 -19.90
CA VAL A 154 3.75 1.12 -18.97
C VAL A 154 2.82 0.06 -19.54
N ALA A 155 3.19 -1.20 -19.34
CA ALA A 155 2.29 -2.34 -19.52
C ALA A 155 1.89 -2.86 -18.16
N VAL A 156 0.59 -2.84 -17.85
CA VAL A 156 0.02 -3.37 -16.61
C VAL A 156 -0.54 -4.74 -16.90
N ILE A 157 0.01 -5.78 -16.29
CA ILE A 157 -0.43 -7.17 -16.47
C ILE A 157 -1.33 -7.55 -15.30
N GLY A 158 -2.61 -7.70 -15.57
CA GLY A 158 -3.62 -8.07 -14.58
C GLY A 158 -5.01 -7.56 -14.96
N ALA A 159 -6.03 -8.17 -14.37
CA ALA A 159 -7.44 -7.86 -14.63
C ALA A 159 -8.22 -7.51 -13.35
N GLY A 160 -7.55 -7.48 -12.19
CA GLY A 160 -8.16 -7.14 -10.91
C GLY A 160 -8.21 -5.63 -10.66
N PHE A 161 -8.91 -5.26 -9.59
CA PHE A 161 -9.12 -3.85 -9.24
C PHE A 161 -7.81 -3.06 -9.04
N ILE A 162 -6.76 -3.67 -8.49
CA ILE A 162 -5.46 -3.01 -8.33
C ILE A 162 -4.88 -2.63 -9.69
N ALA A 163 -4.90 -3.55 -10.66
CA ALA A 163 -4.38 -3.30 -12.01
C ALA A 163 -5.14 -2.16 -12.70
N VAL A 164 -6.47 -2.17 -12.62
CA VAL A 164 -7.33 -1.14 -13.25
C VAL A 164 -7.12 0.23 -12.58
N GLU A 165 -7.09 0.27 -11.25
CA GLU A 165 -6.87 1.53 -10.51
C GLU A 165 -5.50 2.14 -10.80
N LEU A 166 -4.43 1.35 -10.79
CA LEU A 166 -3.08 1.86 -11.06
C LEU A 166 -2.89 2.24 -12.55
N ALA A 167 -3.50 1.48 -13.46
CA ALA A 167 -3.53 1.83 -14.88
C ALA A 167 -4.22 3.19 -15.09
N GLY A 168 -5.37 3.42 -14.45
CA GLY A 168 -6.10 4.67 -14.49
C GLY A 168 -5.28 5.85 -13.94
N VAL A 169 -4.60 5.65 -12.81
CA VAL A 169 -3.70 6.68 -12.25
C VAL A 169 -2.59 7.06 -13.23
N PHE A 170 -1.91 6.07 -13.80
CA PHE A 170 -0.87 6.34 -14.78
C PHE A 170 -1.40 7.09 -15.99
N GLN A 171 -2.52 6.65 -16.54
CA GLN A 171 -3.12 7.24 -17.76
C GLN A 171 -3.55 8.68 -17.51
N ALA A 172 -4.27 8.98 -16.43
CA ALA A 172 -4.74 10.33 -16.12
C ALA A 172 -3.58 11.31 -15.85
N LEU A 173 -2.45 10.81 -15.34
CA LEU A 173 -1.23 11.61 -15.14
C LEU A 173 -0.31 11.69 -16.38
N GLY A 174 -0.74 11.15 -17.54
CA GLY A 174 -0.05 11.33 -18.82
C GLY A 174 0.90 10.20 -19.23
N THR A 175 0.94 9.07 -18.54
CA THR A 175 1.67 7.87 -18.99
C THR A 175 0.88 7.14 -20.08
N GLN A 176 1.54 6.69 -21.14
CA GLN A 176 0.93 5.78 -22.11
C GLN A 176 0.78 4.39 -21.49
N VAL A 177 -0.46 3.93 -21.33
CA VAL A 177 -0.78 2.68 -20.63
C VAL A 177 -1.31 1.62 -21.58
N SER A 178 -0.82 0.38 -21.43
CA SER A 178 -1.39 -0.83 -22.02
C SER A 178 -1.81 -1.75 -20.88
N LEU A 179 -3.12 -2.05 -20.75
CA LEU A 179 -3.65 -3.02 -19.80
C LEU A 179 -3.76 -4.39 -20.48
N ILE A 180 -2.98 -5.36 -19.99
CA ILE A 180 -2.93 -6.73 -20.53
C ILE A 180 -3.73 -7.64 -19.63
N VAL A 181 -4.82 -8.18 -20.17
CA VAL A 181 -5.73 -9.08 -19.46
C VAL A 181 -5.75 -10.46 -20.10
N ARG A 182 -5.81 -11.51 -19.29
CA ARG A 182 -5.86 -12.91 -19.77
C ARG A 182 -7.21 -13.31 -20.34
N GLY A 183 -8.27 -12.64 -19.95
CA GLY A 183 -9.64 -12.93 -20.38
C GLY A 183 -10.23 -11.82 -21.23
N ASP A 184 -11.52 -11.93 -21.51
CA ASP A 184 -12.24 -11.03 -22.41
C ASP A 184 -12.48 -9.63 -21.80
N HIS A 185 -12.48 -9.53 -20.47
CA HIS A 185 -12.69 -8.28 -19.75
C HIS A 185 -11.94 -8.24 -18.42
N ALA A 186 -11.68 -7.03 -17.93
CA ALA A 186 -11.19 -6.79 -16.59
C ALA A 186 -12.33 -6.87 -15.56
N LEU A 187 -11.96 -6.94 -14.27
CA LEU A 187 -12.90 -6.85 -13.13
C LEU A 187 -14.00 -7.92 -13.13
N ARG A 188 -13.68 -9.17 -13.52
CA ARG A 188 -14.65 -10.27 -13.64
C ARG A 188 -15.47 -10.60 -12.38
N GLN A 189 -15.05 -10.12 -11.22
CA GLN A 189 -15.72 -10.35 -9.93
C GLN A 189 -16.63 -9.18 -9.54
N PHE A 190 -16.79 -8.21 -10.42
CA PHE A 190 -17.63 -7.03 -10.24
C PHE A 190 -18.73 -7.05 -11.32
N ASP A 191 -19.88 -6.50 -10.98
CA ASP A 191 -21.05 -6.36 -11.88
C ASP A 191 -20.81 -5.30 -12.96
#